data_06afc0f0d38791a0202d08d0259bd985
#
_entry.id   06afc0f0d38791a0202d08d0259bd985
#
_cell.length_a   1.000
_cell.length_b   1.000
_cell.length_c   1.000
_cell.angle_alpha   90.00
_cell.angle_beta   90.00
_cell.angle_gamma   90.00
#
_symmetry.space_group_name_H-M   'P 1'
#
loop_
_entity.id
_entity.type
_entity.pdbx_description
1 polymer ?
#
loop_
_entity_poly.entity_id
_entity_poly.type
_entity_poly.pdbx_seq_one_letter_code
_entity_poly.pdbx_strand_id
1 'polypeptide(L)'
;MKNQENKIAANKRLAELLGWSHIAEVGGALVGTPPAGAAASRGQALVPDWAGDWAAAGPLAVAYDVAIEPGARTSSAGGYMVHHYLHASKNTAITFAIAMVVMHKLASAQ
;
A
#
# COMPACT_ATOMS: atom_id res chain seq x y z
N MET A 1 15.36 -7.27 -5.51
CA MET A 1 14.07 -7.51 -6.17
C MET A 1 13.62 -6.26 -6.88
N LYS A 2 13.19 -6.42 -8.10
CA LYS A 2 12.84 -5.27 -8.92
C LYS A 2 11.74 -4.40 -8.33
N ASN A 3 10.78 -5.01 -7.62
CA ASN A 3 9.62 -4.27 -7.16
C ASN A 3 9.68 -3.83 -5.71
N GLN A 4 10.79 -4.09 -5.03
CA GLN A 4 10.92 -3.66 -3.64
C GLN A 4 10.90 -2.15 -3.52
N GLU A 5 11.66 -1.47 -4.36
CA GLU A 5 11.68 -0.01 -4.36
C GLU A 5 10.33 0.57 -4.74
N ASN A 6 9.64 -0.07 -5.70
CA ASN A 6 8.32 0.38 -6.11
C ASN A 6 7.30 0.23 -4.98
N LYS A 7 7.40 -0.85 -4.20
CA LYS A 7 6.51 -1.05 -3.07
C LYS A 7 6.77 -0.01 -1.98
N ILE A 8 8.03 0.28 -1.70
CA ILE A 8 8.38 1.30 -0.71
C ILE A 8 7.86 2.66 -1.16
N ALA A 9 8.06 3.01 -2.43
CA ALA A 9 7.57 4.29 -2.96
C ALA A 9 6.06 4.38 -2.89
N ALA A 10 5.34 3.30 -3.22
CA ALA A 10 3.89 3.28 -3.14
C ALA A 10 3.41 3.44 -1.71
N ASN A 11 4.02 2.73 -0.77
CA ASN A 11 3.65 2.84 0.64
C ASN A 11 3.91 4.24 1.18
N LYS A 12 5.02 4.85 0.79
CA LYS A 12 5.34 6.20 1.21
C LYS A 12 4.31 7.20 0.70
N ARG A 13 3.99 7.14 -0.58
CA ARG A 13 3.02 8.05 -1.17
C ARG A 13 1.63 7.84 -0.56
N LEU A 14 1.25 6.59 -0.37
CA LEU A 14 -0.04 6.26 0.23
C LEU A 14 -0.11 6.78 1.67
N ALA A 15 0.97 6.61 2.43
CA ALA A 15 1.01 7.13 3.80
C ALA A 15 0.84 8.65 3.80
N GLU A 16 1.53 9.35 2.91
CA GLU A 16 1.40 10.81 2.81
C GLU A 16 -0.05 11.20 2.53
N LEU A 17 -0.70 10.52 1.59
CA LEU A 17 -2.08 10.81 1.24
C LEU A 17 -3.05 10.49 2.38
N LEU A 18 -2.69 9.53 3.24
CA LEU A 18 -3.51 9.18 4.40
C LEU A 18 -3.25 10.05 5.62
N GLY A 19 -2.32 11.00 5.52
CA GLY A 19 -2.09 11.96 6.60
C GLY A 19 -0.88 11.70 7.47
N TRP A 20 -0.05 10.73 7.11
CA TRP A 20 1.22 10.50 7.81
C TRP A 20 2.20 11.63 7.51
N SER A 21 3.07 11.92 8.46
CA SER A 21 4.09 12.95 8.31
C SER A 21 5.44 12.45 8.80
N HIS A 22 6.49 13.19 8.48
CA HIS A 22 7.86 12.88 8.92
C HIS A 22 8.26 11.45 8.53
N ILE A 23 7.92 11.05 7.31
CA ILE A 23 8.14 9.69 6.85
C ILE A 23 9.59 9.53 6.41
N ALA A 24 10.24 8.48 6.90
CA ALA A 24 11.63 8.17 6.57
C ALA A 24 11.80 6.68 6.35
N GLU A 25 12.74 6.31 5.51
CA GLU A 25 13.09 4.91 5.29
C GLU A 25 14.25 4.55 6.20
N VAL A 26 14.08 3.51 7.01
CA VAL A 26 15.09 3.05 7.95
C VAL A 26 15.20 1.53 7.81
N GLY A 27 16.34 1.06 7.34
CA GLY A 27 16.59 -0.37 7.22
C GLY A 27 15.62 -1.10 6.32
N GLY A 28 15.15 -0.46 5.24
CA GLY A 28 14.21 -1.07 4.33
C GLY A 28 12.75 -0.95 4.75
N ALA A 29 12.48 -0.35 5.89
CA ALA A 29 11.12 -0.13 6.38
C ALA A 29 10.83 1.37 6.41
N LEU A 30 9.56 1.73 6.37
CA LEU A 30 9.14 3.12 6.50
C LEU A 30 8.65 3.38 7.93
N VAL A 31 9.07 4.51 8.47
CA VAL A 31 8.58 4.98 9.77
C VAL A 31 8.07 6.41 9.59
N GLY A 32 7.14 6.81 10.43
CA GLY A 32 6.60 8.15 10.36
C GLY A 32 5.67 8.43 11.52
N THR A 33 5.10 9.63 11.50
CA THR A 33 4.13 10.04 12.50
C THR A 33 2.73 9.75 11.97
N PRO A 34 1.94 8.92 12.66
CA PRO A 34 0.58 8.59 12.21
C PRO A 34 -0.32 9.81 12.13
N PRO A 35 -1.42 9.72 11.36
CA PRO A 35 -2.36 10.83 11.28
C PRO A 35 -2.95 11.18 12.65
N ALA A 36 -3.38 12.42 12.80
CA ALA A 36 -4.02 12.87 14.02
C ALA A 36 -5.26 12.01 14.30
N GLY A 37 -5.43 11.61 15.56
CA GLY A 37 -6.55 10.75 15.94
C GLY A 37 -6.26 9.27 15.87
N ALA A 38 -5.12 8.86 15.32
CA ALA A 38 -4.73 7.46 15.33
C ALA A 38 -4.34 7.03 16.75
N ALA A 39 -4.61 5.76 17.06
CA ALA A 39 -4.37 5.24 18.41
C ALA A 39 -2.90 5.30 18.81
N ALA A 40 -1.99 5.23 17.87
CA ALA A 40 -0.56 5.19 18.12
C ALA A 40 0.09 6.56 17.97
N SER A 41 -0.48 7.58 18.53
CA SER A 41 -0.02 8.96 18.34
C SER A 41 1.14 9.34 19.25
N ARG A 42 2.17 8.52 19.31
CA ARG A 42 3.29 8.76 20.20
C ARG A 42 4.57 9.09 19.48
N GLY A 43 4.50 9.86 18.43
CA GLY A 43 5.66 10.12 17.61
C GLY A 43 5.75 9.07 16.51
N GLN A 44 6.92 8.47 16.32
CA GLN A 44 7.13 7.58 15.17
C GLN A 44 6.54 6.20 15.37
N ALA A 45 5.97 5.65 14.29
CA ALA A 45 5.48 4.29 14.22
C ALA A 45 5.83 3.72 12.86
N LEU A 46 5.78 2.39 12.74
CA LEU A 46 5.98 1.74 11.46
C LEU A 46 4.81 2.06 10.54
N VAL A 47 5.14 2.46 9.32
CA VAL A 47 4.13 2.64 8.28
C VAL A 47 3.69 1.24 7.82
N PRO A 48 2.39 0.96 7.74
CA PRO A 48 1.94 -0.35 7.26
C PRO A 48 2.45 -0.66 5.86
N ASP A 49 2.75 -1.92 5.61
CA ASP A 49 3.20 -2.36 4.29
C ASP A 49 2.00 -2.74 3.44
N TRP A 50 1.24 -1.74 3.01
CA TRP A 50 0.03 -1.98 2.21
C TRP A 50 0.35 -2.68 0.90
N ALA A 51 1.49 -2.38 0.30
CA ALA A 51 1.84 -2.93 -1.00
C ALA A 51 2.34 -4.37 -0.93
N GLY A 52 2.64 -4.89 0.26
CA GLY A 52 3.22 -6.22 0.38
C GLY A 52 2.59 -7.13 1.43
N ASP A 53 1.72 -6.61 2.30
CA ASP A 53 1.18 -7.37 3.42
C ASP A 53 -0.35 -7.36 3.41
N TRP A 54 -0.95 -8.55 3.32
CA TRP A 54 -2.40 -8.70 3.33
C TRP A 54 -3.05 -8.17 4.60
N ALA A 55 -2.37 -8.29 5.74
CA ALA A 55 -2.91 -7.78 6.98
C ALA A 55 -3.13 -6.27 6.93
N ALA A 56 -2.33 -5.57 6.14
CA ALA A 56 -2.49 -4.13 5.93
C ALA A 56 -3.41 -3.83 4.74
N ALA A 57 -3.23 -4.55 3.62
CA ALA A 57 -3.95 -4.26 2.39
C ALA A 57 -5.43 -4.65 2.44
N GLY A 58 -5.76 -5.73 3.12
CA GLY A 58 -7.14 -6.21 3.20
C GLY A 58 -8.09 -5.15 3.77
N PRO A 59 -7.81 -4.64 4.98
CA PRO A 59 -8.63 -3.57 5.53
C PRO A 59 -8.68 -2.31 4.67
N LEU A 60 -7.57 -1.99 3.99
CA LEU A 60 -7.54 -0.85 3.08
C LEU A 60 -8.50 -1.06 1.91
N ALA A 61 -8.49 -2.27 1.33
CA ALA A 61 -9.40 -2.58 0.22
C ALA A 61 -10.86 -2.46 0.66
N VAL A 62 -11.17 -2.92 1.87
CA VAL A 62 -12.53 -2.82 2.40
C VAL A 62 -12.92 -1.35 2.61
N ALA A 63 -12.01 -0.56 3.18
CA ALA A 63 -12.31 0.84 3.47
C ALA A 63 -12.57 1.66 2.21
N TYR A 64 -11.95 1.29 1.09
CA TYR A 64 -12.07 2.04 -0.16
C TYR A 64 -12.85 1.29 -1.24
N ASP A 65 -13.53 0.21 -0.86
CA ASP A 65 -14.42 -0.54 -1.76
C ASP A 65 -13.70 -1.02 -3.03
N VAL A 66 -12.53 -1.63 -2.85
CA VAL A 66 -11.72 -2.10 -3.97
C VAL A 66 -12.10 -3.54 -4.29
N ALA A 67 -12.59 -3.78 -5.50
CA ALA A 67 -12.90 -5.13 -5.96
C ALA A 67 -11.61 -5.84 -6.37
N ILE A 68 -11.44 -7.08 -5.94
CA ILE A 68 -10.24 -7.87 -6.21
C ILE A 68 -10.63 -9.03 -7.12
N GLU A 69 -9.90 -9.17 -8.23
CA GLU A 69 -10.13 -10.24 -9.19
C GLU A 69 -8.84 -11.06 -9.37
N PRO A 70 -8.69 -12.14 -8.61
CA PRO A 70 -7.50 -12.98 -8.74
C PRO A 70 -7.55 -13.78 -10.06
N GLY A 71 -6.38 -13.97 -10.65
CA GLY A 71 -6.24 -14.77 -11.85
C GLY A 71 -5.03 -15.67 -11.76
N ALA A 72 -4.78 -16.45 -12.82
CA ALA A 72 -3.69 -17.42 -12.82
C ALA A 72 -2.33 -16.76 -13.04
N ARG A 73 -2.25 -15.78 -13.91
CA ARG A 73 -0.98 -15.10 -14.24
C ARG A 73 -1.04 -13.61 -13.97
N THR A 74 -2.24 -13.06 -14.03
CA THR A 74 -2.49 -11.67 -13.74
C THR A 74 -3.65 -11.59 -12.77
N SER A 75 -3.67 -10.53 -11.98
CA SER A 75 -4.78 -10.24 -11.10
C SER A 75 -5.07 -8.75 -11.19
N SER A 76 -6.23 -8.33 -10.73
CA SER A 76 -6.54 -6.92 -10.70
C SER A 76 -7.20 -6.54 -9.38
N ALA A 77 -7.09 -5.27 -9.04
CA ALA A 77 -7.78 -4.68 -7.91
C ALA A 77 -8.29 -3.33 -8.39
N GLY A 78 -9.61 -3.13 -8.31
CA GLY A 78 -10.23 -1.90 -8.75
C GLY A 78 -9.93 -1.55 -10.21
N GLY A 79 -9.72 -2.55 -11.06
CA GLY A 79 -9.37 -2.34 -12.45
C GLY A 79 -7.87 -2.19 -12.73
N TYR A 80 -7.05 -2.12 -11.70
CA TYR A 80 -5.60 -2.03 -11.87
C TYR A 80 -5.03 -3.43 -12.00
N MET A 81 -4.49 -3.75 -13.19
CA MET A 81 -3.98 -5.09 -13.48
C MET A 81 -2.51 -5.22 -13.12
N VAL A 82 -2.14 -6.34 -12.53
CA VAL A 82 -0.74 -6.66 -12.20
C VAL A 82 -0.37 -8.01 -12.78
N HIS A 83 0.87 -8.13 -13.22
CA HIS A 83 1.43 -9.40 -13.69
C HIS A 83 2.19 -10.05 -12.56
N HIS A 84 1.83 -11.29 -12.21
CA HIS A 84 2.42 -11.95 -11.04
C HIS A 84 3.93 -12.09 -11.12
N TYR A 85 4.47 -12.27 -12.34
CA TYR A 85 5.90 -12.49 -12.49
C TYR A 85 6.75 -11.28 -12.12
N LEU A 86 6.14 -10.09 -12.02
CA LEU A 86 6.85 -8.88 -11.61
C LEU A 86 6.91 -8.72 -10.09
N HIS A 87 6.33 -9.66 -9.36
CA HIS A 87 6.23 -9.58 -7.90
C HIS A 87 6.73 -10.87 -7.27
N ALA A 88 6.99 -10.82 -5.96
CA ALA A 88 7.51 -11.99 -5.25
C ALA A 88 6.50 -13.13 -5.20
N SER A 89 5.20 -12.83 -5.22
CA SER A 89 4.15 -13.82 -5.18
C SER A 89 2.86 -13.25 -5.75
N LYS A 90 1.87 -14.12 -5.99
CA LYS A 90 0.54 -13.66 -6.39
C LYS A 90 -0.06 -12.75 -5.33
N ASN A 91 0.10 -13.10 -4.05
CA ASN A 91 -0.42 -12.27 -2.97
C ASN A 91 0.18 -10.88 -2.98
N THR A 92 1.50 -10.75 -3.12
CA THR A 92 2.13 -9.44 -3.14
C THR A 92 1.79 -8.65 -4.40
N ALA A 93 1.51 -9.33 -5.51
CA ALA A 93 1.03 -8.65 -6.71
C ALA A 93 -0.33 -7.99 -6.43
N ILE A 94 -1.23 -8.72 -5.78
CA ILE A 94 -2.57 -8.20 -5.48
C ILE A 94 -2.51 -7.07 -4.44
N THR A 95 -1.70 -7.22 -3.38
CA THR A 95 -1.57 -6.16 -2.38
C THR A 95 -0.99 -4.90 -3.00
N PHE A 96 -0.03 -5.04 -3.91
CA PHE A 96 0.51 -3.88 -4.63
C PHE A 96 -0.59 -3.19 -5.45
N ALA A 97 -1.42 -3.96 -6.14
CA ALA A 97 -2.52 -3.40 -6.92
C ALA A 97 -3.51 -2.64 -6.04
N ILE A 98 -3.83 -3.18 -4.86
CA ILE A 98 -4.71 -2.50 -3.90
C ILE A 98 -4.11 -1.15 -3.50
N ALA A 99 -2.83 -1.14 -3.14
CA ALA A 99 -2.16 0.09 -2.72
C ALA A 99 -2.18 1.13 -3.85
N MET A 100 -1.92 0.71 -5.08
CA MET A 100 -1.91 1.63 -6.22
C MET A 100 -3.28 2.21 -6.50
N VAL A 101 -4.33 1.40 -6.43
CA VAL A 101 -5.69 1.87 -6.67
C VAL A 101 -6.13 2.87 -5.61
N VAL A 102 -5.86 2.56 -4.34
CA VAL A 102 -6.23 3.48 -3.25
C VAL A 102 -5.44 4.78 -3.37
N MET A 103 -4.15 4.68 -3.70
CA MET A 103 -3.33 5.87 -3.92
C MET A 103 -3.93 6.75 -5.01
N HIS A 104 -4.36 6.17 -6.12
CA HIS A 104 -4.99 6.93 -7.21
C HIS A 104 -6.31 7.56 -6.77
N LYS A 105 -7.12 6.83 -6.01
CA LYS A 105 -8.38 7.37 -5.51
C LYS A 105 -8.14 8.58 -4.61
N LEU A 106 -7.18 8.49 -3.71
CA LEU A 106 -6.87 9.58 -2.79
C LEU A 106 -6.26 10.77 -3.50
N ALA A 107 -5.36 10.52 -4.45
CA ALA A 107 -4.75 11.60 -5.22
C ALA A 107 -5.77 12.35 -6.06
N SER A 108 -6.74 11.65 -6.62
CA SER A 108 -7.78 12.26 -7.44
C SER A 108 -8.77 13.09 -6.63
N ALA A 109 -8.88 12.80 -5.33
CA ALA A 109 -9.80 13.52 -4.45
C ALA A 109 -9.22 14.85 -3.96
N GLN A 110 -7.95 15.11 -4.20
CA GLN A 110 -7.30 16.35 -3.75
C GLN A 110 -7.47 17.53 -4.74
#